data_583cd52318dc292d6691cc8e627d15f8
#
_entry.id   583cd52318dc292d6691cc8e627d15f8
#
_cell.length_a   1.000
_cell.length_b   1.000
_cell.length_c   1.000
_cell.angle_alpha   90.00
_cell.angle_beta   90.00
_cell.angle_gamma   90.00
#
_symmetry.space_group_name_H-M   'P 1'
#
loop_
_entity.id
_entity.type
_entity.pdbx_description
1 polymer ?
#
loop_
_entity_poly.entity_id
_entity_poly.type
_entity_poly.pdbx_seq_one_letter_code
_entity_poly.pdbx_strand_id
1 'polypeptide(L)'
;MADPENHACMHVALYGKPSRWAMTERRRHALHRDATTLSIGNSRAHWDGASLVITVDEICAPIPQRIRGTIRVHPTALTGARFTLDTAGRHRWSPIAPASRVEVALDRPSLAWSGPGYLDTNSGDRPLEADFVQWDWCRAPTPAGAPSGAKTGATILYNAERLEGGEQSLALQVAPNGATTQFDAPPRATMAPTLWRVPRHTRADLGTTPTIRKTLTDSPFYARSVIETRLNGQTLTAVHESLDMARFTAPWVQAMLPFRVPRV
;
A
#
# COMPACT_ATOMS: atom_id res chain seq x y z
N MET A 1 -3.26 15.09 21.89
CA MET A 1 -3.10 14.33 20.63
C MET A 1 -4.13 14.86 19.64
N ALA A 2 -3.77 15.09 18.38
CA ALA A 2 -4.75 15.53 17.39
C ALA A 2 -5.81 14.43 17.19
N ASP A 3 -7.06 14.83 16.93
CA ASP A 3 -8.13 13.90 16.63
C ASP A 3 -7.92 13.29 15.23
N PRO A 4 -7.62 11.99 15.10
CA PRO A 4 -7.31 11.38 13.81
C PRO A 4 -8.49 11.40 12.84
N GLU A 5 -9.73 11.39 13.32
CA GLU A 5 -10.91 11.47 12.47
C GLU A 5 -11.09 12.84 11.82
N ASN A 6 -10.37 13.88 12.32
CA ASN A 6 -10.34 15.21 11.71
C ASN A 6 -9.31 15.33 10.56
N HIS A 7 -8.70 14.20 10.15
CA HIS A 7 -7.67 14.12 9.12
C HIS A 7 -7.95 12.97 8.14
N ALA A 8 -9.20 12.80 7.74
CA ALA A 8 -9.61 11.71 6.85
C ALA A 8 -9.38 12.06 5.38
N CYS A 9 -8.90 11.10 4.57
CA CYS A 9 -8.77 11.28 3.13
C CYS A 9 -9.04 9.97 2.37
N MET A 10 -9.51 10.10 1.13
CA MET A 10 -9.50 9.03 0.15
C MET A 10 -8.36 9.33 -0.83
N HIS A 11 -7.25 8.61 -0.70
CA HIS A 11 -6.12 8.75 -1.61
C HIS A 11 -6.29 7.84 -2.82
N VAL A 12 -6.20 8.40 -4.02
CA VAL A 12 -6.28 7.65 -5.29
C VAL A 12 -5.12 8.02 -6.20
N ALA A 13 -4.37 7.02 -6.65
CA ALA A 13 -3.29 7.19 -7.58
C ALA A 13 -3.46 6.26 -8.79
N LEU A 14 -3.51 6.85 -9.99
CA LEU A 14 -3.51 6.14 -11.26
C LEU A 14 -2.13 6.25 -11.89
N TYR A 15 -1.50 5.12 -12.12
CA TYR A 15 -0.20 5.01 -12.76
C TYR A 15 -0.34 4.67 -14.24
N GLY A 16 0.46 5.30 -15.09
CA GLY A 16 0.37 5.11 -16.54
C GLY A 16 -0.19 6.35 -17.25
N LYS A 17 -0.86 6.15 -18.37
CA LYS A 17 -1.49 7.23 -19.14
C LYS A 17 -3.01 7.05 -19.18
N PRO A 18 -3.80 8.03 -18.73
CA PRO A 18 -3.39 9.26 -18.05
C PRO A 18 -3.03 9.01 -16.58
N SER A 19 -1.93 9.63 -16.12
CA SER A 19 -1.58 9.63 -14.69
C SER A 19 -2.45 10.61 -13.93
N ARG A 20 -2.95 10.22 -12.76
CA ARG A 20 -3.77 11.03 -11.86
C ARG A 20 -3.36 10.76 -10.41
N TRP A 21 -3.42 11.79 -9.60
CA TRP A 21 -3.18 11.65 -8.16
C TRP A 21 -4.10 12.59 -7.40
N ALA A 22 -4.87 12.07 -6.49
CA ALA A 22 -5.80 12.83 -5.67
C ALA A 22 -5.68 12.40 -4.21
N MET A 23 -5.58 13.36 -3.31
CA MET A 23 -5.61 13.19 -1.87
C MET A 23 -6.08 14.51 -1.26
N THR A 24 -7.34 14.59 -0.84
CA THR A 24 -7.89 15.76 -0.16
C THR A 24 -8.17 15.39 1.28
N GLU A 25 -7.52 16.07 2.21
CA GLU A 25 -7.78 15.90 3.63
C GLU A 25 -9.10 16.56 4.01
N ARG A 26 -9.92 15.84 4.73
CA ARG A 26 -11.25 16.28 5.17
C ARG A 26 -11.39 16.19 6.67
N ARG A 27 -12.19 17.11 7.20
CA ARG A 27 -12.49 17.16 8.62
C ARG A 27 -13.51 16.11 9.02
N ARG A 28 -13.66 15.86 10.33
CA ARG A 28 -14.57 14.86 10.93
C ARG A 28 -15.99 14.91 10.37
N HIS A 29 -16.55 16.10 10.09
CA HIS A 29 -17.91 16.22 9.59
C HIS A 29 -18.12 15.59 8.19
N ALA A 30 -17.05 15.42 7.43
CA ALA A 30 -17.08 14.75 6.12
C ALA A 30 -16.80 13.24 6.20
N LEU A 31 -16.56 12.71 7.40
CA LEU A 31 -16.32 11.31 7.68
C LEU A 31 -17.60 10.67 8.24
N HIS A 32 -18.02 9.57 7.61
CA HIS A 32 -19.05 8.68 8.16
C HIS A 32 -18.57 7.24 8.05
N ARG A 33 -18.73 6.46 9.11
CA ARG A 33 -18.41 5.03 9.11
C ARG A 33 -19.38 4.22 9.94
N ASP A 34 -19.67 3.02 9.47
CA ASP A 34 -20.38 1.97 10.20
C ASP A 34 -19.66 0.62 10.02
N ALA A 35 -20.32 -0.49 10.32
CA ALA A 35 -19.74 -1.83 10.23
C ALA A 35 -19.31 -2.24 8.80
N THR A 36 -19.94 -1.68 7.78
CA THR A 36 -19.75 -2.07 6.37
C THR A 36 -19.36 -0.92 5.46
N THR A 37 -19.43 0.32 5.94
CA THR A 37 -19.28 1.51 5.10
C THR A 37 -18.28 2.49 5.72
N LEU A 38 -17.44 3.06 4.86
CA LEU A 38 -16.60 4.22 5.15
C LEU A 38 -16.83 5.24 4.05
N SER A 39 -17.38 6.41 4.39
CA SER A 39 -17.55 7.54 3.49
C SER A 39 -16.65 8.68 3.90
N ILE A 40 -15.93 9.28 2.96
CA ILE A 40 -15.04 10.41 3.17
C ILE A 40 -15.33 11.42 2.05
N GLY A 41 -16.02 12.50 2.39
CA GLY A 41 -16.53 13.44 1.38
C GLY A 41 -17.45 12.76 0.38
N ASN A 42 -17.14 12.87 -0.90
CA ASN A 42 -17.94 12.25 -1.98
C ASN A 42 -17.54 10.81 -2.30
N SER A 43 -16.44 10.34 -1.72
CA SER A 43 -15.94 8.97 -1.96
C SER A 43 -16.41 8.02 -0.86
N ARG A 44 -16.60 6.76 -1.21
CA ARG A 44 -17.14 5.75 -0.31
C ARG A 44 -16.52 4.40 -0.56
N ALA A 45 -16.19 3.67 0.50
CA ALA A 45 -15.89 2.25 0.48
C ALA A 45 -17.00 1.49 1.20
N HIS A 46 -17.53 0.44 0.59
CA HIS A 46 -18.64 -0.34 1.13
C HIS A 46 -18.40 -1.84 0.91
N TRP A 47 -18.54 -2.61 1.97
CA TRP A 47 -18.54 -4.07 1.91
C TRP A 47 -19.96 -4.59 1.62
N ASP A 48 -20.15 -5.24 0.47
CA ASP A 48 -21.46 -5.75 0.03
C ASP A 48 -21.75 -7.20 0.47
N GLY A 49 -20.89 -7.77 1.33
CA GLY A 49 -20.96 -9.16 1.79
C GLY A 49 -20.00 -10.09 1.03
N ALA A 50 -19.55 -9.72 -0.15
CA ALA A 50 -18.64 -10.50 -0.99
C ALA A 50 -17.46 -9.70 -1.55
N SER A 51 -17.65 -8.41 -1.76
CA SER A 51 -16.67 -7.51 -2.39
C SER A 51 -16.58 -6.20 -1.63
N LEU A 52 -15.39 -5.56 -1.71
CA LEU A 52 -15.25 -4.16 -1.32
C LEU A 52 -15.49 -3.28 -2.56
N VAL A 53 -16.58 -2.51 -2.52
CA VAL A 53 -16.95 -1.56 -3.57
C VAL A 53 -16.49 -0.17 -3.17
N ILE A 54 -15.58 0.42 -3.95
CA ILE A 54 -15.05 1.76 -3.70
C ILE A 54 -15.59 2.69 -4.79
N THR A 55 -16.49 3.59 -4.42
CA THR A 55 -16.91 4.69 -5.29
C THR A 55 -15.97 5.87 -5.06
N VAL A 56 -15.30 6.30 -6.10
CA VAL A 56 -14.34 7.41 -6.07
C VAL A 56 -14.97 8.63 -6.70
N ASP A 57 -14.86 9.77 -6.04
CA ASP A 57 -15.16 11.09 -6.61
C ASP A 57 -14.22 12.13 -5.99
N GLU A 58 -13.00 12.22 -6.55
CA GLU A 58 -11.91 13.04 -6.03
C GLU A 58 -11.37 14.01 -7.07
N ILE A 59 -10.80 15.12 -6.59
CA ILE A 59 -10.13 16.10 -7.42
C ILE A 59 -8.64 16.08 -7.15
N CYS A 60 -7.84 16.01 -8.22
CA CYS A 60 -6.38 16.05 -8.14
C CYS A 60 -5.87 17.42 -7.71
N ALA A 61 -4.71 17.45 -7.06
CA ALA A 61 -3.95 18.63 -6.75
C ALA A 61 -2.49 18.45 -7.21
N PRO A 62 -1.80 19.51 -7.65
CA PRO A 62 -2.24 20.93 -7.78
C PRO A 62 -3.07 21.20 -9.03
N ILE A 63 -3.05 20.33 -10.04
CA ILE A 63 -3.84 20.52 -11.27
C ILE A 63 -5.20 19.86 -11.08
N PRO A 64 -6.31 20.64 -11.04
CA PRO A 64 -7.63 20.10 -10.73
C PRO A 64 -8.17 19.23 -11.88
N GLN A 65 -8.01 17.95 -11.76
CA GLN A 65 -8.55 16.94 -12.66
C GLN A 65 -9.35 15.94 -11.83
N ARG A 66 -10.50 15.51 -12.33
CA ARG A 66 -11.39 14.62 -11.58
C ARG A 66 -11.02 13.16 -11.78
N ILE A 67 -11.03 12.39 -10.68
CA ILE A 67 -11.07 10.94 -10.70
C ILE A 67 -12.44 10.54 -10.21
N ARG A 68 -13.22 9.86 -11.06
CA ARG A 68 -14.57 9.44 -10.71
C ARG A 68 -14.87 8.08 -11.31
N GLY A 69 -15.53 7.23 -10.53
CA GLY A 69 -16.01 5.92 -10.95
C GLY A 69 -15.98 4.91 -9.83
N THR A 70 -15.90 3.64 -10.16
CA THR A 70 -15.97 2.53 -9.21
C THR A 70 -14.77 1.61 -9.34
N ILE A 71 -14.26 1.20 -8.19
CA ILE A 71 -13.26 0.14 -8.05
C ILE A 71 -13.90 -0.96 -7.22
N ARG A 72 -13.90 -2.18 -7.70
CA ARG A 72 -14.42 -3.34 -6.97
C ARG A 72 -13.29 -4.32 -6.71
N VAL A 73 -13.08 -4.65 -5.43
CA VAL A 73 -12.10 -5.64 -4.99
C VAL A 73 -12.84 -6.92 -4.61
N HIS A 74 -12.50 -8.00 -5.29
CA HIS A 74 -13.06 -9.33 -5.04
C HIS A 74 -12.00 -10.18 -4.33
N PRO A 75 -12.08 -10.36 -3.00
CA PRO A 75 -11.20 -11.26 -2.29
C PRO A 75 -11.35 -12.69 -2.78
N THR A 76 -10.22 -13.37 -2.97
CA THR A 76 -10.24 -14.82 -3.17
C THR A 76 -10.54 -15.53 -1.85
N ALA A 77 -9.96 -15.01 -0.77
CA ALA A 77 -10.20 -15.38 0.62
C ALA A 77 -9.78 -14.22 1.54
N LEU A 78 -10.32 -14.20 2.75
CA LEU A 78 -9.87 -13.32 3.83
C LEU A 78 -8.91 -14.10 4.73
N THR A 79 -7.77 -13.49 5.10
CA THR A 79 -6.74 -14.22 5.87
C THR A 79 -7.03 -14.29 7.37
N GLY A 80 -7.67 -13.27 7.93
CA GLY A 80 -7.78 -13.10 9.39
C GLY A 80 -6.45 -12.83 10.11
N ALA A 81 -5.33 -12.79 9.38
CA ALA A 81 -4.00 -12.61 9.94
C ALA A 81 -3.78 -11.18 10.43
N ARG A 82 -3.08 -11.03 11.56
CA ARG A 82 -2.69 -9.75 12.15
C ARG A 82 -1.27 -9.86 12.72
N PHE A 83 -0.45 -8.88 12.43
CA PHE A 83 0.93 -8.82 12.87
C PHE A 83 1.21 -7.52 13.62
N THR A 84 1.95 -7.63 14.72
CA THR A 84 2.44 -6.48 15.47
C THR A 84 3.77 -6.04 14.88
N LEU A 85 3.95 -4.73 14.70
CA LEU A 85 5.13 -4.15 14.04
C LEU A 85 6.15 -3.56 15.03
N ASP A 86 5.75 -3.32 16.28
CA ASP A 86 6.57 -2.76 17.33
C ASP A 86 6.47 -3.59 18.62
N THR A 87 7.45 -3.45 19.51
CA THR A 87 7.54 -4.21 20.77
C THR A 87 6.41 -3.90 21.75
N ALA A 88 5.86 -2.68 21.69
CA ALA A 88 4.77 -2.24 22.57
C ALA A 88 3.36 -2.58 22.03
N GLY A 89 3.25 -3.18 20.85
CA GLY A 89 1.97 -3.59 20.26
C GLY A 89 1.07 -2.44 19.78
N ARG A 90 1.65 -1.25 19.61
CA ARG A 90 0.92 -0.04 19.21
C ARG A 90 0.57 -0.01 17.73
N HIS A 91 1.40 -0.62 16.90
CA HIS A 91 1.21 -0.65 15.46
C HIS A 91 0.95 -2.08 14.97
N ARG A 92 -0.08 -2.24 14.17
CA ARG A 92 -0.53 -3.54 13.66
C ARG A 92 -0.79 -3.46 12.17
N TRP A 93 -0.41 -4.49 11.48
CA TRP A 93 -0.68 -4.69 10.06
C TRP A 93 -1.48 -5.97 9.86
N SER A 94 -2.47 -5.92 8.95
CA SER A 94 -3.29 -7.07 8.60
C SER A 94 -3.42 -7.17 7.09
N PRO A 95 -2.83 -8.20 6.44
CA PRO A 95 -3.05 -8.50 5.03
C PRO A 95 -4.44 -9.13 4.86
N ILE A 96 -5.47 -8.31 4.69
CA ILE A 96 -6.88 -8.75 4.69
C ILE A 96 -7.15 -9.71 3.54
N ALA A 97 -6.81 -9.31 2.31
CA ALA A 97 -7.03 -10.10 1.11
C ALA A 97 -5.85 -9.92 0.11
N PRO A 98 -4.70 -10.56 0.37
CA PRO A 98 -3.50 -10.43 -0.44
C PRO A 98 -3.62 -11.00 -1.84
N ALA A 99 -4.54 -11.94 -2.02
CA ALA A 99 -4.90 -12.53 -3.30
C ALA A 99 -6.33 -12.12 -3.63
N SER A 100 -6.48 -11.07 -4.43
CA SER A 100 -7.76 -10.53 -4.86
C SER A 100 -7.75 -10.32 -6.37
N ARG A 101 -8.93 -10.18 -6.94
CA ARG A 101 -9.14 -9.63 -8.27
C ARG A 101 -9.71 -8.22 -8.11
N VAL A 102 -9.22 -7.28 -8.88
CA VAL A 102 -9.77 -5.93 -8.94
C VAL A 102 -10.41 -5.66 -10.28
N GLU A 103 -11.53 -4.95 -10.26
CA GLU A 103 -12.19 -4.38 -11.42
C GLU A 103 -12.24 -2.87 -11.23
N VAL A 104 -11.80 -2.14 -12.25
CA VAL A 104 -11.80 -0.68 -12.29
C VAL A 104 -12.67 -0.23 -13.44
N ALA A 105 -13.64 0.64 -13.13
CA ALA A 105 -14.50 1.28 -14.10
C ALA A 105 -14.63 2.76 -13.73
N LEU A 106 -13.81 3.60 -14.38
CA LEU A 106 -13.80 5.04 -14.15
C LEU A 106 -14.47 5.78 -15.33
N ASP A 107 -15.30 6.77 -14.98
CA ASP A 107 -15.86 7.72 -15.93
C ASP A 107 -14.86 8.84 -16.24
N ARG A 108 -14.07 9.22 -15.23
CA ARG A 108 -13.09 10.30 -15.28
C ARG A 108 -11.76 9.90 -14.61
N PRO A 109 -10.68 9.68 -15.38
CA PRO A 109 -10.66 9.55 -16.84
C PRO A 109 -11.45 8.31 -17.28
N SER A 110 -11.95 8.26 -18.52
CA SER A 110 -12.59 7.05 -19.02
C SER A 110 -11.56 5.92 -19.10
N LEU A 111 -11.70 4.95 -18.22
CA LEU A 111 -10.74 3.85 -18.05
C LEU A 111 -11.44 2.64 -17.45
N ALA A 112 -11.32 1.49 -18.08
CA ALA A 112 -11.81 0.22 -17.54
C ALA A 112 -10.77 -0.89 -17.72
N TRP A 113 -10.56 -1.65 -16.66
CA TRP A 113 -9.66 -2.81 -16.66
C TRP A 113 -9.93 -3.73 -15.47
N SER A 114 -9.38 -4.92 -15.50
CA SER A 114 -9.35 -5.82 -14.36
C SER A 114 -8.00 -6.52 -14.26
N GLY A 115 -7.65 -6.96 -13.04
CA GLY A 115 -6.37 -7.61 -12.79
C GLY A 115 -6.21 -8.10 -11.36
N PRO A 116 -5.01 -8.57 -11.00
CA PRO A 116 -4.68 -8.93 -9.63
C PRO A 116 -4.82 -7.72 -8.70
N GLY A 117 -5.42 -7.94 -7.53
CA GLY A 117 -5.61 -6.95 -6.49
C GLY A 117 -4.94 -7.34 -5.18
N TYR A 118 -4.90 -6.39 -4.27
CA TYR A 118 -4.38 -6.54 -2.92
C TYR A 118 -5.16 -5.64 -1.96
N LEU A 119 -5.46 -6.14 -0.77
CA LEU A 119 -6.12 -5.38 0.28
C LEU A 119 -5.48 -5.68 1.62
N ASP A 120 -5.05 -4.65 2.31
CA ASP A 120 -4.55 -4.70 3.68
C ASP A 120 -5.03 -3.51 4.51
N THR A 121 -4.66 -3.50 5.78
CA THR A 121 -4.84 -2.37 6.67
C THR A 121 -3.67 -2.27 7.65
N ASN A 122 -3.29 -1.03 7.94
CA ASN A 122 -2.44 -0.68 9.07
C ASN A 122 -3.29 0.08 10.09
N SER A 123 -3.05 -0.18 11.36
CA SER A 123 -3.64 0.55 12.48
C SER A 123 -2.58 0.85 13.52
N GLY A 124 -2.70 2.00 14.17
CA GLY A 124 -1.75 2.42 15.20
C GLY A 124 -2.39 3.35 16.21
N ASP A 125 -1.86 3.32 17.43
CA ASP A 125 -2.32 4.16 18.55
C ASP A 125 -1.61 5.52 18.57
N ARG A 126 -0.64 5.73 17.66
CA ARG A 126 0.12 6.98 17.49
C ARG A 126 0.71 7.09 16.07
N PRO A 127 1.21 8.29 15.66
CA PRO A 127 1.83 8.49 14.35
C PRO A 127 3.02 7.55 14.10
N LEU A 128 3.21 7.12 12.84
CA LEU A 128 4.27 6.18 12.46
C LEU A 128 5.68 6.74 12.74
N GLU A 129 5.89 8.02 12.47
CA GLU A 129 7.16 8.71 12.67
C GLU A 129 7.58 8.82 14.12
N ALA A 130 6.69 8.50 15.06
CA ALA A 130 6.98 8.46 16.48
C ALA A 130 7.62 7.13 16.95
N ASP A 131 7.57 6.09 16.10
CA ASP A 131 8.07 4.75 16.45
C ASP A 131 9.00 4.15 15.40
N PHE A 132 8.97 4.63 14.14
CA PHE A 132 9.71 4.05 13.04
C PHE A 132 10.65 5.05 12.37
N VAL A 133 11.81 4.55 11.89
CA VAL A 133 12.78 5.27 11.06
C VAL A 133 12.45 5.09 9.59
N GLN A 134 12.22 3.83 9.22
CA GLN A 134 11.95 3.43 7.83
C GLN A 134 11.03 2.23 7.80
N TRP A 135 10.28 2.15 6.73
CA TRP A 135 9.45 1.01 6.40
C TRP A 135 9.61 0.67 4.92
N ASP A 136 9.75 -0.61 4.66
CA ASP A 136 9.76 -1.17 3.30
C ASP A 136 8.73 -2.29 3.23
N TRP A 137 7.94 -2.27 2.17
CA TRP A 137 6.93 -3.28 1.89
C TRP A 137 7.07 -3.78 0.45
N CYS A 138 6.84 -5.08 0.25
CA CYS A 138 6.91 -5.70 -1.06
C CYS A 138 5.87 -6.80 -1.18
N ARG A 139 5.15 -6.83 -2.30
CA ARG A 139 4.19 -7.89 -2.60
C ARG A 139 4.32 -8.36 -4.04
N ALA A 140 4.49 -9.67 -4.21
CA ALA A 140 4.45 -10.34 -5.49
C ALA A 140 3.28 -11.33 -5.55
N PRO A 141 2.53 -11.43 -6.66
CA PRO A 141 1.67 -12.57 -6.88
C PRO A 141 2.55 -13.82 -7.00
N THR A 142 2.22 -14.88 -6.29
CA THR A 142 2.92 -16.15 -6.45
C THR A 142 2.39 -16.82 -7.72
N PRO A 143 3.25 -17.18 -8.70
CA PRO A 143 2.82 -17.96 -9.84
C PRO A 143 2.21 -19.26 -9.31
N ALA A 144 0.96 -19.52 -9.63
CA ALA A 144 0.45 -20.84 -9.46
C ALA A 144 1.21 -21.73 -10.47
N GLY A 145 1.82 -22.79 -10.03
CA GLY A 145 2.26 -23.87 -10.91
C GLY A 145 1.07 -24.63 -11.55
N ALA A 146 0.05 -23.88 -11.96
CA ALA A 146 -1.26 -24.35 -12.35
C ALA A 146 -1.65 -23.77 -13.72
N PRO A 147 -2.52 -24.45 -14.49
CA PRO A 147 -3.02 -24.02 -15.79
C PRO A 147 -3.64 -22.62 -15.73
N SER A 148 -3.66 -21.92 -16.88
CA SER A 148 -4.33 -20.63 -17.05
C SER A 148 -5.72 -20.60 -16.38
N GLY A 149 -5.92 -19.68 -15.41
CA GLY A 149 -7.18 -19.53 -14.67
C GLY A 149 -7.12 -19.98 -13.19
N ALA A 150 -6.03 -20.58 -12.72
CA ALA A 150 -5.89 -20.92 -11.31
C ALA A 150 -5.75 -19.66 -10.43
N LYS A 151 -6.34 -19.73 -9.25
CA LYS A 151 -6.22 -18.69 -8.20
C LYS A 151 -4.75 -18.58 -7.77
N THR A 152 -4.15 -17.41 -7.90
CA THR A 152 -2.78 -17.12 -7.47
C THR A 152 -2.74 -16.79 -5.98
N GLY A 153 -1.65 -17.19 -5.31
CA GLY A 153 -1.33 -16.71 -3.97
C GLY A 153 -0.57 -15.38 -3.99
N ALA A 154 0.06 -15.05 -2.88
CA ALA A 154 0.93 -13.88 -2.78
C ALA A 154 2.11 -14.15 -1.85
N THR A 155 3.28 -13.62 -2.20
CA THR A 155 4.43 -13.50 -1.30
C THR A 155 4.51 -12.05 -0.85
N ILE A 156 4.63 -11.82 0.45
CA ILE A 156 4.66 -10.48 1.04
C ILE A 156 5.88 -10.37 1.95
N LEU A 157 6.60 -9.27 1.82
CA LEU A 157 7.68 -8.88 2.70
C LEU A 157 7.32 -7.54 3.36
N TYR A 158 7.48 -7.43 4.66
CA TYR A 158 7.24 -6.22 5.42
C TYR A 158 8.42 -6.02 6.38
N ASN A 159 9.13 -4.93 6.27
CA ASN A 159 10.21 -4.56 7.17
C ASN A 159 9.92 -3.19 7.76
N ALA A 160 10.02 -3.08 9.07
CA ALA A 160 9.87 -1.84 9.81
C ALA A 160 11.08 -1.66 10.73
N GLU A 161 11.87 -0.64 10.49
CA GLU A 161 13.01 -0.25 11.31
C GLU A 161 12.53 0.71 12.40
N ARG A 162 12.79 0.37 13.66
CA ARG A 162 12.26 1.11 14.82
C ARG A 162 13.22 2.18 15.31
N LEU A 163 12.67 3.29 15.81
CA LEU A 163 13.46 4.35 16.48
C LEU A 163 14.17 3.86 17.74
N GLU A 164 13.56 2.95 18.49
CA GLU A 164 14.17 2.34 19.67
C GLU A 164 15.28 1.32 19.36
N GLY A 165 15.54 1.09 18.08
CA GLY A 165 16.49 0.12 17.56
C GLY A 165 15.86 -1.23 17.19
N GLY A 166 16.55 -1.93 16.32
CA GLY A 166 16.10 -3.20 15.76
C GLY A 166 15.06 -3.05 14.66
N GLU A 167 14.72 -4.15 14.03
CA GLU A 167 13.72 -4.20 12.96
C GLU A 167 12.67 -5.29 13.23
N GLN A 168 11.47 -5.08 12.73
CA GLN A 168 10.48 -6.12 12.54
C GLN A 168 10.51 -6.55 11.08
N SER A 169 10.76 -7.82 10.85
CA SER A 169 10.78 -8.40 9.51
C SER A 169 9.77 -9.52 9.41
N LEU A 170 8.87 -9.40 8.46
CA LEU A 170 7.85 -10.41 8.15
C LEU A 170 8.04 -10.87 6.71
N ALA A 171 8.09 -12.17 6.51
CA ALA A 171 8.08 -12.81 5.22
C ALA A 171 6.94 -13.84 5.18
N LEU A 172 5.93 -13.57 4.37
CA LEU A 172 4.69 -14.33 4.34
C LEU A 172 4.42 -14.93 2.97
N GLN A 173 3.97 -16.15 2.98
CA GLN A 173 3.35 -16.80 1.83
C GLN A 173 1.86 -16.99 2.11
N VAL A 174 1.02 -16.45 1.23
CA VAL A 174 -0.42 -16.55 1.34
C VAL A 174 -0.95 -17.41 0.22
N ALA A 175 -1.58 -18.51 0.57
CA ALA A 175 -2.21 -19.40 -0.38
C ALA A 175 -3.52 -18.82 -0.94
N PRO A 176 -4.04 -19.29 -2.08
CA PRO A 176 -5.30 -18.82 -2.66
C PRO A 176 -6.51 -18.94 -1.74
N ASN A 177 -6.49 -19.88 -0.78
CA ASN A 177 -7.55 -20.07 0.23
C ASN A 177 -7.40 -19.17 1.47
N GLY A 178 -6.41 -18.25 1.48
CA GLY A 178 -6.14 -17.34 2.58
C GLY A 178 -5.23 -17.89 3.68
N ALA A 179 -4.84 -19.16 3.61
CA ALA A 179 -3.88 -19.71 4.55
C ALA A 179 -2.55 -18.95 4.45
N THR A 180 -2.07 -18.46 5.60
CA THR A 180 -0.88 -17.62 5.69
C THR A 180 0.20 -18.38 6.44
N THR A 181 1.36 -18.52 5.81
CA THR A 181 2.55 -19.16 6.39
C THR A 181 3.68 -18.14 6.44
N GLN A 182 4.27 -17.98 7.60
CA GLN A 182 5.49 -17.19 7.76
C GLN A 182 6.69 -18.09 7.45
N PHE A 183 7.69 -17.53 6.76
CA PHE A 183 8.96 -18.20 6.48
C PHE A 183 10.13 -17.32 6.90
N ASP A 184 11.33 -17.87 6.96
CA ASP A 184 12.53 -17.12 7.31
C ASP A 184 12.79 -16.02 6.29
N ALA A 185 12.88 -14.78 6.79
CA ALA A 185 13.07 -13.63 5.93
C ALA A 185 14.41 -13.73 5.19
N PRO A 186 14.43 -13.67 3.85
CA PRO A 186 15.67 -13.69 3.08
C PRO A 186 16.58 -12.51 3.45
N PRO A 187 17.87 -12.54 3.06
CA PRO A 187 18.79 -11.44 3.30
C PRO A 187 18.28 -10.10 2.78
N ARG A 188 18.62 -9.01 3.50
CA ARG A 188 18.31 -7.64 3.07
C ARG A 188 19.06 -7.34 1.77
N ALA A 189 18.37 -6.76 0.82
CA ALA A 189 18.88 -6.33 -0.47
C ALA A 189 18.60 -4.84 -0.68
N THR A 190 19.60 -4.10 -1.12
CA THR A 190 19.51 -2.66 -1.38
C THR A 190 19.43 -2.41 -2.88
N MET A 191 18.51 -1.54 -3.28
CA MET A 191 18.35 -1.08 -4.66
C MET A 191 18.83 0.37 -4.79
N ALA A 192 19.02 0.83 -6.05
CA ALA A 192 19.34 2.24 -6.30
C ALA A 192 18.28 3.15 -5.67
N PRO A 193 18.68 4.24 -4.97
CA PRO A 193 17.74 5.20 -4.39
C PRO A 193 16.93 5.91 -5.49
N THR A 194 15.87 6.61 -5.09
CA THR A 194 15.05 7.41 -6.01
C THR A 194 15.78 8.71 -6.43
N LEU A 195 15.14 9.50 -7.31
CA LEU A 195 15.64 10.85 -7.64
C LEU A 195 15.65 11.77 -6.40
N TRP A 196 14.64 11.62 -5.53
CA TRP A 196 14.60 12.29 -4.22
C TRP A 196 15.52 11.66 -3.19
N ARG A 197 16.31 10.64 -3.57
CA ARG A 197 17.23 9.89 -2.70
C ARG A 197 16.56 9.18 -1.53
N VAL A 198 15.31 8.77 -1.69
CA VAL A 198 14.67 7.85 -0.74
C VAL A 198 15.37 6.49 -0.87
N PRO A 199 15.90 5.93 0.23
CA PRO A 199 16.49 4.59 0.22
C PRO A 199 15.43 3.55 -0.16
N ARG A 200 15.83 2.52 -0.90
CA ARG A 200 14.95 1.39 -1.25
C ARG A 200 15.60 0.09 -0.81
N HIS A 201 14.97 -0.55 0.16
CA HIS A 201 15.42 -1.84 0.65
C HIS A 201 14.29 -2.87 0.48
N THR A 202 14.66 -4.10 0.22
CA THR A 202 13.76 -5.25 0.22
C THR A 202 14.51 -6.47 0.73
N ARG A 203 13.97 -7.64 0.53
CA ARG A 203 14.67 -8.90 0.78
C ARG A 203 14.63 -9.76 -0.48
N ALA A 204 15.69 -10.52 -0.69
CA ALA A 204 15.83 -11.39 -1.86
C ALA A 204 16.67 -12.63 -1.50
N ASP A 205 16.59 -13.68 -2.30
CA ASP A 205 17.39 -14.87 -2.16
C ASP A 205 18.89 -14.52 -2.15
N LEU A 206 19.67 -15.25 -1.37
CA LEU A 206 21.11 -15.04 -1.24
C LEU A 206 21.79 -15.01 -2.62
N GLY A 207 22.66 -14.01 -2.80
CA GLY A 207 23.41 -13.82 -4.07
C GLY A 207 22.59 -13.23 -5.21
N THR A 208 21.36 -12.78 -4.95
CA THR A 208 20.53 -12.10 -5.96
C THR A 208 20.33 -10.62 -5.61
N THR A 209 20.22 -9.78 -6.64
CA THR A 209 19.97 -8.34 -6.49
C THR A 209 18.67 -7.98 -7.21
N PRO A 210 17.67 -7.46 -6.49
CA PRO A 210 16.44 -6.99 -7.12
C PRO A 210 16.70 -5.84 -8.09
N THR A 211 15.95 -5.80 -9.19
CA THR A 211 16.05 -4.76 -10.21
C THR A 211 14.79 -3.94 -10.29
N ILE A 212 14.94 -2.61 -10.41
CA ILE A 212 13.82 -1.69 -10.56
C ILE A 212 13.39 -1.69 -12.02
N ARG A 213 12.18 -2.17 -12.28
CA ARG A 213 11.58 -2.16 -13.62
C ARG A 213 10.91 -0.83 -13.93
N LYS A 214 10.28 -0.22 -12.92
CA LYS A 214 9.60 1.08 -13.06
C LYS A 214 9.44 1.75 -11.70
N THR A 215 9.72 3.05 -11.61
CA THR A 215 9.30 3.87 -10.47
C THR A 215 7.92 4.44 -10.77
N LEU A 216 6.96 4.16 -9.91
CA LEU A 216 5.55 4.58 -10.03
C LEU A 216 5.31 5.90 -9.31
N THR A 217 5.88 6.05 -8.11
CA THR A 217 5.85 7.26 -7.30
C THR A 217 7.26 7.53 -6.80
N ASP A 218 7.68 8.78 -6.86
CA ASP A 218 8.90 9.29 -6.26
C ASP A 218 8.58 10.64 -5.61
N SER A 219 8.60 10.66 -4.30
CA SER A 219 8.35 11.86 -3.48
C SER A 219 9.49 12.03 -2.48
N PRO A 220 9.58 13.17 -1.80
CA PRO A 220 10.69 13.44 -0.87
C PRO A 220 10.91 12.39 0.21
N PHE A 221 9.91 11.62 0.57
CA PHE A 221 9.94 10.67 1.69
C PHE A 221 9.36 9.29 1.37
N TYR A 222 8.70 9.14 0.20
CA TYR A 222 8.03 7.90 -0.17
C TYR A 222 8.29 7.54 -1.63
N ALA A 223 8.54 6.26 -1.86
CA ALA A 223 8.70 5.70 -3.19
C ALA A 223 7.84 4.45 -3.38
N ARG A 224 7.22 4.33 -4.57
CA ARG A 224 6.59 3.09 -5.02
C ARG A 224 7.20 2.66 -6.34
N SER A 225 7.54 1.38 -6.45
CA SER A 225 8.23 0.83 -7.62
C SER A 225 7.65 -0.52 -8.03
N VAL A 226 7.78 -0.85 -9.31
CA VAL A 226 7.69 -2.23 -9.78
C VAL A 226 9.12 -2.76 -9.83
N ILE A 227 9.36 -3.86 -9.17
CA ILE A 227 10.67 -4.51 -9.11
C ILE A 227 10.58 -5.94 -9.63
N GLU A 228 11.70 -6.46 -10.11
CA GLU A 228 11.90 -7.89 -10.30
C GLU A 228 12.84 -8.37 -9.21
N THR A 229 12.45 -9.43 -8.50
CA THR A 229 13.21 -9.98 -7.39
C THR A 229 13.17 -11.52 -7.44
N ARG A 230 14.09 -12.16 -6.73
CA ARG A 230 14.08 -13.60 -6.57
C ARG A 230 13.76 -13.97 -5.12
N LEU A 231 12.72 -14.78 -4.92
CA LEU A 231 12.25 -15.22 -3.62
C LEU A 231 11.90 -16.72 -3.70
N ASN A 232 12.44 -17.50 -2.77
CA ASN A 232 12.25 -18.96 -2.73
C ASN A 232 12.56 -19.63 -4.07
N GLY A 233 13.65 -19.22 -4.71
CA GLY A 233 14.10 -19.77 -6.00
C GLY A 233 13.32 -19.28 -7.23
N GLN A 234 12.29 -18.47 -7.05
CA GLN A 234 11.43 -17.98 -8.13
C GLN A 234 11.70 -16.51 -8.46
N THR A 235 11.76 -16.18 -9.75
CA THR A 235 11.81 -14.79 -10.20
C THR A 235 10.39 -14.24 -10.24
N LEU A 236 10.15 -13.16 -9.49
CA LEU A 236 8.84 -12.56 -9.29
C LEU A 236 8.86 -11.07 -9.65
N THR A 237 7.76 -10.61 -10.26
CA THR A 237 7.49 -9.18 -10.40
C THR A 237 6.67 -8.72 -9.22
N ALA A 238 7.16 -7.72 -8.48
CA ALA A 238 6.55 -7.24 -7.26
C ALA A 238 6.28 -5.73 -7.29
N VAL A 239 5.26 -5.31 -6.55
CA VAL A 239 5.11 -3.91 -6.13
C VAL A 239 5.91 -3.75 -4.84
N HIS A 240 6.70 -2.69 -4.79
CA HIS A 240 7.57 -2.37 -3.67
C HIS A 240 7.34 -0.92 -3.23
N GLU A 241 7.36 -0.70 -1.93
CA GLU A 241 7.21 0.61 -1.30
C GLU A 241 8.32 0.84 -0.28
N SER A 242 8.81 2.08 -0.21
CA SER A 242 9.72 2.56 0.83
C SER A 242 9.21 3.87 1.38
N LEU A 243 9.24 4.02 2.69
CA LEU A 243 8.84 5.22 3.42
C LEU A 243 9.93 5.58 4.43
N ASP A 244 10.51 6.76 4.29
CA ASP A 244 11.55 7.33 5.14
C ASP A 244 10.92 8.35 6.09
N MET A 245 10.81 8.00 7.37
CA MET A 245 10.14 8.81 8.38
C MET A 245 10.97 10.02 8.78
N ALA A 246 12.30 9.91 8.79
CA ALA A 246 13.17 11.05 9.09
C ALA A 246 13.03 12.15 8.01
N ARG A 247 12.87 11.76 6.76
CA ARG A 247 12.58 12.70 5.67
C ARG A 247 11.16 13.23 5.72
N PHE A 248 10.18 12.39 6.08
CA PHE A 248 8.80 12.82 6.26
C PHE A 248 8.68 13.94 7.28
N THR A 249 9.37 13.85 8.41
CA THR A 249 9.33 14.87 9.48
C THR A 249 10.17 16.11 9.19
N ALA A 250 10.97 16.12 8.12
CA ALA A 250 11.80 17.27 7.78
C ALA A 250 10.93 18.53 7.52
N PRO A 251 11.27 19.72 8.08
CA PRO A 251 10.41 20.91 8.01
C PRO A 251 10.06 21.34 6.58
N TRP A 252 11.00 21.20 5.65
CA TRP A 252 10.77 21.55 4.24
C TRP A 252 9.78 20.59 3.56
N VAL A 253 9.77 19.30 3.95
CA VAL A 253 8.79 18.31 3.45
C VAL A 253 7.41 18.65 3.99
N GLN A 254 7.31 18.91 5.30
CA GLN A 254 6.05 19.31 5.93
C GLN A 254 5.47 20.60 5.30
N ALA A 255 6.32 21.56 4.95
CA ALA A 255 5.90 22.79 4.27
C ALA A 255 5.38 22.55 2.83
N MET A 256 5.81 21.46 2.18
CA MET A 256 5.36 21.10 0.83
C MET A 256 4.02 20.33 0.81
N LEU A 257 3.64 19.67 1.90
CA LEU A 257 2.46 18.80 1.93
C LEU A 257 1.16 19.53 1.54
N PRO A 258 0.85 20.75 2.03
CA PRO A 258 -0.41 21.44 1.72
C PRO A 258 -0.62 21.72 0.22
N PHE A 259 0.46 21.87 -0.55
CA PHE A 259 0.37 22.06 -2.01
C PHE A 259 -0.10 20.80 -2.75
N ARG A 260 0.13 19.65 -2.18
CA ARG A 260 -0.24 18.35 -2.76
C ARG A 260 -1.48 17.75 -2.11
N VAL A 261 -1.67 18.03 -0.82
CA VAL A 261 -2.77 17.53 0.01
C VAL A 261 -3.57 18.71 0.53
N PRO A 262 -4.48 19.29 -0.28
CA PRO A 262 -5.33 20.36 0.19
C PRO A 262 -6.26 19.86 1.30
N ARG A 263 -6.60 20.75 2.24
CA ARG A 263 -7.51 20.48 3.34
C ARG A 263 -8.81 21.26 3.18
N VAL A 264 -9.96 20.58 3.33
CA VAL A 264 -11.30 21.17 3.23
C VAL A 264 -12.17 20.80 4.44
#